data_3116844193b0f21a824fe789cb08e871
#
_entry.id   3116844193b0f21a824fe789cb08e871
#
_cell.length_a   1.000
_cell.length_b   1.000
_cell.length_c   1.000
_cell.angle_alpha   90.00
_cell.angle_beta   90.00
_cell.angle_gamma   90.00
#
_symmetry.space_group_name_H-M   'P 1'
#
loop_
_entity.id
_entity.type
_entity.pdbx_description
1 polymer ?
#
loop_
_entity_poly.entity_id
_entity_poly.type
_entity_poly.pdbx_seq_one_letter_code
_entity_poly.pdbx_strand_id
1 'polypeptide(L)'
;MNQRSNALADRLEQGASALINFANTLTEAEWQTRTRDGRKVGVVVHHVANMYPLEIHLALTIAGGKPIEGVTWDVVNEMNAGHARENDAVTKEVALDLLSRNSSAAATAIRALNDKELDQATLVSLYSDAPLTCQFFLEDHAVRHSYHHLARIRAVVVPARDDAELAPIILETAGSAA
;
A
#
# COMPACT_ATOMS: atom_id res chain seq x y z
N MET A 1 19.80 18.26 7.44
CA MET A 1 18.75 17.29 7.07
C MET A 1 19.17 15.95 7.64
N ASN A 2 18.26 15.23 8.26
CA ASN A 2 18.53 13.93 8.90
C ASN A 2 18.64 12.83 7.82
N GLN A 3 19.76 12.10 7.80
CA GLN A 3 20.01 11.06 6.80
C GLN A 3 19.02 9.88 6.93
N ARG A 4 18.64 9.49 8.16
CA ARG A 4 17.72 8.38 8.41
C ARG A 4 16.31 8.70 7.91
N SER A 5 15.78 9.87 8.25
CA SER A 5 14.45 10.29 7.80
C SER A 5 14.38 10.46 6.28
N ASN A 6 15.44 10.99 5.65
CA ASN A 6 15.51 11.06 4.19
C ASN A 6 15.48 9.65 3.56
N ALA A 7 16.27 8.70 4.07
CA ALA A 7 16.28 7.34 3.55
C ALA A 7 14.92 6.61 3.72
N LEU A 8 14.18 6.88 4.79
CA LEU A 8 12.82 6.37 4.98
C LEU A 8 11.85 6.96 3.96
N ALA A 9 11.87 8.28 3.80
CA ALA A 9 11.02 8.99 2.85
C ALA A 9 11.30 8.57 1.39
N ASP A 10 12.57 8.45 1.02
CA ASP A 10 12.98 8.02 -0.33
C ASP A 10 12.48 6.60 -0.63
N ARG A 11 12.54 5.67 0.33
CA ARG A 11 12.01 4.30 0.18
C ARG A 11 10.48 4.30 0.03
N LEU A 12 9.76 5.15 0.78
CA LEU A 12 8.32 5.31 0.65
C LEU A 12 7.96 5.80 -0.76
N GLU A 13 8.62 6.85 -1.24
CA GLU A 13 8.39 7.41 -2.58
C GLU A 13 8.73 6.42 -3.69
N GLN A 14 9.81 5.64 -3.54
CA GLN A 14 10.16 4.57 -4.48
C GLN A 14 9.06 3.51 -4.55
N GLY A 15 8.53 3.07 -3.40
CA GLY A 15 7.43 2.11 -3.33
C GLY A 15 6.14 2.64 -3.97
N ALA A 16 5.78 3.88 -3.66
CA ALA A 16 4.61 4.53 -4.25
C ALA A 16 4.76 4.70 -5.77
N SER A 17 5.94 5.16 -6.23
CA SER A 17 6.24 5.30 -7.65
C SER A 17 6.20 3.97 -8.39
N ALA A 18 6.71 2.89 -7.79
CA ALA A 18 6.65 1.56 -8.38
C ALA A 18 5.20 1.06 -8.52
N LEU A 19 4.34 1.33 -7.52
CA LEU A 19 2.92 1.00 -7.58
C LEU A 19 2.19 1.84 -8.65
N ILE A 20 2.43 3.16 -8.70
CA ILE A 20 1.87 4.06 -9.71
C ILE A 20 2.25 3.61 -11.13
N ASN A 21 3.55 3.36 -11.35
CA ASN A 21 4.06 2.95 -12.66
C ASN A 21 3.43 1.63 -13.11
N PHE A 22 3.33 0.64 -12.22
CA PHE A 22 2.67 -0.62 -12.53
C PHE A 22 1.17 -0.43 -12.81
N ALA A 23 0.47 0.32 -11.96
CA ALA A 23 -0.97 0.57 -12.11
C ALA A 23 -1.31 1.30 -13.43
N ASN A 24 -0.42 2.17 -13.91
CA ASN A 24 -0.58 2.83 -15.23
C ASN A 24 -0.55 1.83 -16.39
N THR A 25 0.12 0.69 -16.27
CA THR A 25 0.16 -0.35 -17.32
C THR A 25 -1.09 -1.24 -17.34
N LEU A 26 -1.93 -1.18 -16.32
CA LEU A 26 -3.11 -2.05 -16.20
C LEU A 26 -4.19 -1.65 -17.21
N THR A 27 -4.80 -2.65 -17.85
CA THR A 27 -6.05 -2.49 -18.59
C THR A 27 -7.22 -2.27 -17.63
N GLU A 28 -8.39 -1.88 -18.15
CA GLU A 28 -9.58 -1.76 -17.32
C GLU A 28 -10.03 -3.11 -16.75
N ALA A 29 -9.92 -4.18 -17.51
CA ALA A 29 -10.23 -5.53 -17.02
C ALA A 29 -9.34 -5.94 -15.85
N GLU A 30 -8.03 -5.66 -15.93
CA GLU A 30 -7.07 -5.94 -14.85
C GLU A 30 -7.32 -5.04 -13.63
N TRP A 31 -7.75 -3.79 -13.82
CA TRP A 31 -8.15 -2.89 -12.75
C TRP A 31 -9.34 -3.44 -11.95
N GLN A 32 -10.25 -4.14 -12.60
CA GLN A 32 -11.42 -4.78 -12.00
C GLN A 32 -11.13 -6.20 -11.48
N THR A 33 -9.97 -6.79 -11.77
CA THR A 33 -9.58 -8.12 -11.28
C THR A 33 -9.54 -8.13 -9.75
N ARG A 34 -9.99 -9.25 -9.15
CA ARG A 34 -9.98 -9.40 -7.70
C ARG A 34 -8.69 -10.04 -7.20
N THR A 35 -8.12 -9.44 -6.18
CA THR A 35 -7.02 -10.01 -5.40
C THR A 35 -7.50 -11.20 -4.54
N ARG A 36 -6.58 -11.94 -3.94
CA ARG A 36 -6.91 -13.13 -3.13
C ARG A 36 -7.82 -12.83 -1.93
N ASP A 37 -7.84 -11.61 -1.42
CA ASP A 37 -8.74 -11.16 -0.34
C ASP A 37 -10.08 -10.63 -0.86
N GLY A 38 -10.37 -10.78 -2.15
CA GLY A 38 -11.64 -10.44 -2.78
C GLY A 38 -11.80 -8.97 -3.19
N ARG A 39 -10.87 -8.08 -2.83
CA ARG A 39 -10.91 -6.66 -3.25
C ARG A 39 -10.44 -6.52 -4.71
N LYS A 40 -11.06 -5.61 -5.45
CA LYS A 40 -10.56 -5.25 -6.79
C LYS A 40 -9.16 -4.62 -6.70
N VAL A 41 -8.35 -4.78 -7.73
CA VAL A 41 -7.02 -4.15 -7.84
C VAL A 41 -7.13 -2.64 -7.62
N GLY A 42 -8.10 -1.97 -8.25
CA GLY A 42 -8.33 -0.54 -8.07
C GLY A 42 -8.60 -0.13 -6.63
N VAL A 43 -9.41 -0.92 -5.92
CA VAL A 43 -9.70 -0.71 -4.50
C VAL A 43 -8.43 -0.86 -3.65
N VAL A 44 -7.56 -1.81 -3.99
CA VAL A 44 -6.29 -2.00 -3.27
C VAL A 44 -5.34 -0.83 -3.49
N VAL A 45 -5.23 -0.32 -4.73
CA VAL A 45 -4.41 0.88 -5.02
C VAL A 45 -4.93 2.10 -4.26
N HIS A 46 -6.25 2.32 -4.28
CA HIS A 46 -6.89 3.42 -3.54
C HIS A 46 -6.71 3.26 -2.01
N HIS A 47 -6.78 2.03 -1.50
CA HIS A 47 -6.53 1.74 -0.09
C HIS A 47 -5.13 2.18 0.34
N VAL A 48 -4.08 1.83 -0.42
CA VAL A 48 -2.71 2.28 -0.13
C VAL A 48 -2.64 3.79 -0.06
N ALA A 49 -3.23 4.48 -1.02
CA ALA A 49 -3.28 5.93 -1.06
C ALA A 49 -3.98 6.53 0.18
N ASN A 50 -5.11 5.94 0.56
CA ASN A 50 -5.95 6.42 1.65
C ASN A 50 -5.33 6.17 3.04
N MET A 51 -4.46 5.17 3.17
CA MET A 51 -3.85 4.83 4.46
C MET A 51 -2.67 5.72 4.87
N TYR A 52 -1.95 6.31 3.93
CA TYR A 52 -0.78 7.14 4.25
C TYR A 52 -1.04 8.23 5.29
N PRO A 53 -2.11 9.05 5.21
CA PRO A 53 -2.37 10.07 6.23
C PRO A 53 -2.55 9.49 7.64
N LEU A 54 -3.24 8.35 7.77
CA LEU A 54 -3.44 7.68 9.04
C LEU A 54 -2.13 7.11 9.59
N GLU A 55 -1.37 6.40 8.76
CA GLU A 55 -0.09 5.79 9.14
C GLU A 55 0.92 6.85 9.60
N ILE A 56 0.99 7.98 8.89
CA ILE A 56 1.84 9.10 9.29
C ILE A 56 1.34 9.74 10.59
N HIS A 57 0.03 9.92 10.76
CA HIS A 57 -0.53 10.44 12.00
C HIS A 57 -0.15 9.57 13.21
N LEU A 58 -0.25 8.25 13.08
CA LEU A 58 0.12 7.32 14.15
C LEU A 58 1.64 7.34 14.42
N ALA A 59 2.47 7.38 13.37
CA ALA A 59 3.92 7.52 13.52
C ALA A 59 4.32 8.81 14.24
N LEU A 60 3.70 9.94 13.90
CA LEU A 60 3.92 11.23 14.57
C LEU A 60 3.42 11.23 16.03
N THR A 61 2.38 10.46 16.34
CA THR A 61 1.90 10.24 17.71
C THR A 61 2.98 9.53 18.54
N ILE A 62 3.59 8.47 17.99
CA ILE A 62 4.73 7.76 18.61
C ILE A 62 5.93 8.70 18.77
N ALA A 63 6.29 9.45 17.73
CA ALA A 63 7.38 10.42 17.76
C ALA A 63 7.21 11.49 18.87
N GLY A 64 5.96 11.86 19.14
CA GLY A 64 5.58 12.75 20.24
C GLY A 64 5.53 12.10 21.63
N GLY A 65 5.92 10.82 21.75
CA GLY A 65 5.95 10.08 23.02
C GLY A 65 4.58 9.65 23.54
N LYS A 66 3.55 9.62 22.68
CA LYS A 66 2.18 9.23 23.06
C LYS A 66 1.89 7.80 22.60
N PRO A 67 1.24 6.97 23.44
CA PRO A 67 0.88 5.62 23.05
C PRO A 67 -0.22 5.60 21.98
N ILE A 68 -0.26 4.51 21.21
CA ILE A 68 -1.38 4.18 20.33
C ILE A 68 -2.31 3.24 21.11
N GLU A 69 -3.50 3.71 21.43
CA GLU A 69 -4.48 2.98 22.22
C GLU A 69 -5.73 2.64 21.40
N GLY A 70 -6.39 1.52 21.73
CA GLY A 70 -7.68 1.15 21.14
C GLY A 70 -7.65 0.70 19.68
N VAL A 71 -6.49 0.65 19.04
CA VAL A 71 -6.35 0.11 17.69
C VAL A 71 -6.17 -1.40 17.78
N THR A 72 -7.14 -2.15 17.27
CA THR A 72 -7.12 -3.62 17.20
C THR A 72 -7.22 -4.11 15.77
N TRP A 73 -6.88 -5.38 15.51
CA TRP A 73 -7.06 -5.96 14.18
C TRP A 73 -8.52 -6.00 13.73
N ASP A 74 -9.48 -6.12 14.64
CA ASP A 74 -10.90 -6.07 14.32
C ASP A 74 -11.30 -4.68 13.81
N VAL A 75 -10.86 -3.63 14.49
CA VAL A 75 -11.07 -2.24 14.06
C VAL A 75 -10.43 -1.98 12.68
N VAL A 76 -9.20 -2.44 12.46
CA VAL A 76 -8.52 -2.31 11.17
C VAL A 76 -9.25 -3.08 10.07
N ASN A 77 -9.70 -4.30 10.35
CA ASN A 77 -10.43 -5.13 9.39
C ASN A 77 -11.79 -4.51 9.02
N GLU A 78 -12.52 -3.97 9.99
CA GLU A 78 -13.79 -3.29 9.75
C GLU A 78 -13.60 -2.02 8.90
N MET A 79 -12.61 -1.20 9.24
CA MET A 79 -12.24 -0.01 8.45
C MET A 79 -11.89 -0.39 7.01
N ASN A 80 -11.08 -1.43 6.81
CA ASN A 80 -10.70 -1.92 5.48
C ASN A 80 -11.91 -2.44 4.69
N ALA A 81 -12.82 -3.14 5.35
CA ALA A 81 -14.06 -3.63 4.72
C ALA A 81 -15.01 -2.48 4.34
N GLY A 82 -15.12 -1.47 5.20
CA GLY A 82 -15.87 -0.23 4.91
C GLY A 82 -15.29 0.48 3.70
N HIS A 83 -13.99 0.77 3.72
CA HIS A 83 -13.27 1.37 2.60
C HIS A 83 -13.49 0.60 1.28
N ALA A 84 -13.42 -0.73 1.31
CA ALA A 84 -13.60 -1.54 0.12
C ALA A 84 -15.02 -1.44 -0.47
N ARG A 85 -16.06 -1.36 0.38
CA ARG A 85 -17.44 -1.15 -0.07
C ARG A 85 -17.66 0.23 -0.68
N GLU A 86 -17.14 1.26 -0.03
CA GLU A 86 -17.31 2.66 -0.43
C GLU A 86 -16.60 2.98 -1.74
N ASN A 87 -15.49 2.30 -2.04
CA ASN A 87 -14.62 2.58 -3.16
C ASN A 87 -14.62 1.47 -4.23
N ASP A 88 -15.63 0.58 -4.27
CA ASP A 88 -15.68 -0.54 -5.23
C ASP A 88 -15.69 -0.09 -6.70
N ALA A 89 -16.14 1.14 -6.98
CA ALA A 89 -16.20 1.73 -8.31
C ALA A 89 -15.11 2.80 -8.55
N VAL A 90 -14.05 2.85 -7.74
CA VAL A 90 -13.00 3.87 -7.87
C VAL A 90 -12.30 3.77 -9.22
N THR A 91 -12.16 4.93 -9.89
CA THR A 91 -11.43 5.02 -11.16
C THR A 91 -9.93 5.03 -10.94
N LYS A 92 -9.19 4.63 -11.99
CA LYS A 92 -7.73 4.63 -11.95
C LYS A 92 -7.19 6.05 -11.71
N GLU A 93 -7.73 7.03 -12.38
CA GLU A 93 -7.33 8.43 -12.26
C GLU A 93 -7.44 8.93 -10.80
N VAL A 94 -8.59 8.72 -10.16
CA VAL A 94 -8.84 9.13 -8.77
C VAL A 94 -7.86 8.44 -7.81
N ALA A 95 -7.66 7.14 -7.97
CA ALA A 95 -6.77 6.38 -7.09
C ALA A 95 -5.30 6.79 -7.25
N LEU A 96 -4.82 7.00 -8.47
CA LEU A 96 -3.43 7.37 -8.74
C LEU A 96 -3.13 8.82 -8.35
N ASP A 97 -4.06 9.74 -8.56
CA ASP A 97 -3.92 11.12 -8.10
C ASP A 97 -3.84 11.18 -6.56
N LEU A 98 -4.72 10.44 -5.86
CA LEU A 98 -4.68 10.33 -4.41
C LEU A 98 -3.37 9.72 -3.92
N LEU A 99 -2.89 8.64 -4.57
CA LEU A 99 -1.64 7.97 -4.22
C LEU A 99 -0.43 8.90 -4.37
N SER A 100 -0.36 9.63 -5.47
CA SER A 100 0.70 10.61 -5.74
C SER A 100 0.73 11.72 -4.67
N ARG A 101 -0.42 12.32 -4.37
CA ARG A 101 -0.51 13.40 -3.38
C ARG A 101 -0.19 12.93 -1.97
N ASN A 102 -0.78 11.82 -1.55
CA ASN A 102 -0.63 11.35 -0.17
C ASN A 102 0.75 10.75 0.10
N SER A 103 1.38 10.08 -0.87
CA SER A 103 2.76 9.61 -0.71
C SER A 103 3.76 10.76 -0.63
N SER A 104 3.58 11.82 -1.41
CA SER A 104 4.42 13.02 -1.35
C SER A 104 4.27 13.75 -0.01
N ALA A 105 3.05 13.88 0.49
CA ALA A 105 2.80 14.48 1.81
C ALA A 105 3.40 13.63 2.93
N ALA A 106 3.24 12.29 2.86
CA ALA A 106 3.84 11.36 3.81
C ALA A 106 5.38 11.46 3.83
N ALA A 107 6.01 11.46 2.66
CA ALA A 107 7.47 11.60 2.55
C ALA A 107 7.94 12.95 3.13
N THR A 108 7.21 14.03 2.89
CA THR A 108 7.51 15.34 3.47
C THR A 108 7.46 15.30 4.99
N ALA A 109 6.43 14.70 5.58
CA ALA A 109 6.29 14.56 7.03
C ALA A 109 7.41 13.69 7.64
N ILE A 110 7.80 12.59 6.98
CA ILE A 110 8.90 11.73 7.43
C ILE A 110 10.22 12.50 7.41
N ARG A 111 10.51 13.29 6.36
CA ARG A 111 11.76 14.08 6.25
C ARG A 111 11.91 15.11 7.36
N ALA A 112 10.80 15.55 7.95
CA ALA A 112 10.83 16.52 9.05
C ALA A 112 11.26 15.90 10.40
N LEU A 113 11.23 14.56 10.53
CA LEU A 113 11.61 13.88 11.77
C LEU A 113 13.13 13.90 12.01
N ASN A 114 13.52 14.07 13.26
CA ASN A 114 14.90 13.92 13.71
C ASN A 114 15.15 12.52 14.33
N ASP A 115 16.43 12.21 14.64
CA ASP A 115 16.81 10.89 15.17
C ASP A 115 16.16 10.58 16.52
N LYS A 116 15.99 11.58 17.40
CA LYS A 116 15.33 11.37 18.68
C LYS A 116 13.86 11.00 18.51
N GLU A 117 13.18 11.62 17.57
CA GLU A 117 11.78 11.31 17.23
C GLU A 117 11.66 9.93 16.57
N LEU A 118 12.58 9.56 15.69
CA LEU A 118 12.62 8.22 15.09
C LEU A 118 12.88 7.11 16.11
N ASP A 119 13.72 7.38 17.13
CA ASP A 119 14.06 6.43 18.20
C ASP A 119 13.02 6.44 19.34
N GLN A 120 12.08 7.41 19.36
CA GLN A 120 11.03 7.46 20.37
C GLN A 120 10.15 6.21 20.28
N ALA A 121 10.02 5.50 21.42
CA ALA A 121 9.19 4.31 21.53
C ALA A 121 8.00 4.56 22.46
N THR A 122 6.85 4.00 22.11
CA THR A 122 5.64 4.00 22.94
C THR A 122 4.89 2.68 22.79
N LEU A 123 3.91 2.43 23.67
CA LEU A 123 3.05 1.25 23.57
C LEU A 123 2.14 1.36 22.35
N VAL A 124 2.00 0.26 21.60
CA VAL A 124 1.15 0.18 20.41
C VAL A 124 0.17 -0.99 20.57
N SER A 125 -1.10 -0.66 20.78
CA SER A 125 -2.16 -1.63 21.06
C SER A 125 -2.34 -2.68 19.96
N LEU A 126 -2.14 -2.32 18.69
CA LEU A 126 -2.20 -3.24 17.54
C LEU A 126 -1.16 -4.38 17.64
N TYR A 127 -0.09 -4.17 18.39
CA TYR A 127 1.01 -5.13 18.63
C TYR A 127 1.04 -5.61 20.08
N SER A 128 -0.13 -5.77 20.71
CA SER A 128 -0.26 -6.25 22.09
C SER A 128 0.50 -5.38 23.10
N ASP A 129 0.40 -4.08 22.93
CA ASP A 129 1.07 -3.07 23.75
C ASP A 129 2.61 -3.17 23.76
N ALA A 130 3.20 -3.74 22.72
CA ALA A 130 4.66 -3.73 22.59
C ALA A 130 5.18 -2.30 22.43
N PRO A 131 6.30 -1.94 23.09
CA PRO A 131 6.94 -0.65 22.88
C PRO A 131 7.67 -0.63 21.52
N LEU A 132 7.10 0.05 20.55
CA LEU A 132 7.65 0.17 19.20
C LEU A 132 8.17 1.57 18.95
N THR A 133 9.30 1.68 18.26
CA THR A 133 9.84 2.98 17.83
C THR A 133 9.05 3.56 16.67
N CYS A 134 9.06 4.89 16.57
CA CYS A 134 8.50 5.59 15.41
C CYS A 134 9.09 5.06 14.10
N GLN A 135 10.40 4.85 14.04
CA GLN A 135 11.04 4.29 12.84
C GLN A 135 10.49 2.92 12.48
N PHE A 136 10.40 1.98 13.45
CA PHE A 136 9.85 0.65 13.17
C PHE A 136 8.42 0.75 12.63
N PHE A 137 7.58 1.58 13.26
CA PHE A 137 6.20 1.77 12.84
C PHE A 137 6.12 2.31 11.40
N LEU A 138 6.95 3.30 11.04
CA LEU A 138 7.04 3.81 9.68
C LEU A 138 7.47 2.74 8.67
N GLU A 139 8.46 1.92 9.02
CA GLU A 139 8.96 0.85 8.14
C GLU A 139 7.92 -0.26 7.92
N ASP A 140 7.23 -0.69 8.98
CA ASP A 140 6.27 -1.79 8.91
C ASP A 140 4.93 -1.37 8.28
N HIS A 141 4.53 -0.14 8.46
CA HIS A 141 3.30 0.40 7.88
C HIS A 141 3.58 1.21 6.60
N ALA A 142 3.95 2.47 6.71
CA ALA A 142 3.97 3.40 5.59
C ALA A 142 4.95 3.01 4.47
N VAL A 143 6.21 2.67 4.81
CA VAL A 143 7.23 2.33 3.80
C VAL A 143 6.89 1.02 3.11
N ARG A 144 6.53 -0.02 3.86
CA ARG A 144 6.24 -1.35 3.31
C ARG A 144 4.93 -1.39 2.51
N HIS A 145 3.98 -0.50 2.77
CA HIS A 145 2.60 -0.57 2.28
C HIS A 145 2.51 -0.74 0.76
N SER A 146 3.09 0.19 0.01
CA SER A 146 3.09 0.12 -1.46
C SER A 146 3.76 -1.13 -2.00
N TYR A 147 4.90 -1.54 -1.44
CA TYR A 147 5.62 -2.75 -1.88
C TYR A 147 4.79 -4.01 -1.65
N HIS A 148 4.20 -4.12 -0.45
CA HIS A 148 3.36 -5.27 -0.08
C HIS A 148 2.17 -5.43 -1.03
N HIS A 149 1.44 -4.35 -1.27
CA HIS A 149 0.27 -4.40 -2.13
C HIS A 149 0.62 -4.53 -3.61
N LEU A 150 1.71 -3.93 -4.09
CA LEU A 150 2.21 -4.14 -5.44
C LEU A 150 2.52 -5.63 -5.71
N ALA A 151 3.19 -6.30 -4.76
CA ALA A 151 3.47 -7.74 -4.88
C ALA A 151 2.18 -8.57 -4.96
N ARG A 152 1.17 -8.23 -4.16
CA ARG A 152 -0.15 -8.91 -4.18
C ARG A 152 -0.91 -8.68 -5.49
N ILE A 153 -0.87 -7.47 -6.03
CA ILE A 153 -1.50 -7.14 -7.32
C ILE A 153 -0.80 -7.91 -8.46
N ARG A 154 0.54 -7.88 -8.49
CA ARG A 154 1.32 -8.63 -9.49
C ARG A 154 1.02 -10.11 -9.48
N ALA A 155 0.81 -10.71 -8.30
CA ALA A 155 0.52 -12.13 -8.15
C ALA A 155 -0.80 -12.58 -8.79
N VAL A 156 -1.72 -11.66 -9.10
CA VAL A 156 -2.99 -11.98 -9.77
C VAL A 156 -3.05 -11.47 -11.21
N VAL A 157 -2.30 -10.41 -11.53
CA VAL A 157 -2.32 -9.81 -12.88
C VAL A 157 -1.32 -10.49 -13.82
N VAL A 158 -0.08 -10.73 -13.38
CA VAL A 158 0.97 -11.26 -14.24
C VAL A 158 0.65 -12.68 -14.74
N PRO A 159 0.25 -13.65 -13.88
CA PRO A 159 -0.15 -14.98 -14.36
C PRO A 159 -1.30 -14.94 -15.37
N ALA A 160 -2.29 -14.04 -15.17
CA ALA A 160 -3.41 -13.92 -16.10
C ALA A 160 -2.99 -13.36 -17.48
N ARG A 161 -1.93 -12.55 -17.55
CA ARG A 161 -1.34 -12.09 -18.82
C ARG A 161 -0.65 -13.24 -19.53
N ASP A 162 0.15 -14.02 -18.81
CA ASP A 162 0.87 -15.17 -19.35
C ASP A 162 -0.11 -16.22 -19.91
N ASP A 163 -1.20 -16.52 -19.19
CA ASP A 163 -2.25 -17.43 -19.64
C ASP A 163 -2.96 -16.92 -20.90
N ALA A 164 -3.21 -15.63 -21.01
CA ALA A 164 -3.85 -15.03 -22.19
C ALA A 164 -2.93 -15.03 -23.42
N GLU A 165 -1.62 -14.90 -23.24
CA GLU A 165 -0.63 -14.95 -24.33
C GLU A 165 -0.46 -16.37 -24.88
N LEU A 166 -0.63 -17.41 -24.04
CA LEU A 166 -0.54 -18.82 -24.43
C LEU A 166 -1.83 -19.36 -25.08
N ALA A 167 -2.98 -18.76 -24.83
CA ALA A 167 -4.27 -19.23 -25.33
C ALA A 167 -4.37 -19.33 -26.87
N PRO A 168 -3.84 -18.40 -27.68
CA PRO A 168 -3.84 -18.51 -29.15
C PRO A 168 -3.02 -19.69 -29.67
N ILE A 169 -1.91 -20.01 -29.04
CA ILE A 169 -0.97 -21.08 -29.44
C ILE A 169 -1.64 -22.46 -29.31
N ILE A 170 -2.45 -22.68 -28.29
CA ILE A 170 -3.14 -23.94 -28.05
C ILE A 170 -4.25 -24.15 -29.09
N LEU A 171 -4.94 -23.12 -29.55
CA LEU A 171 -5.97 -23.20 -30.58
C LEU A 171 -5.42 -23.50 -31.98
N GLU A 172 -4.24 -22.96 -32.32
CA GLU A 172 -3.59 -23.23 -33.61
C GLU A 172 -3.06 -24.67 -33.72
N THR A 173 -2.54 -25.23 -32.61
CA THR A 173 -2.04 -26.63 -32.61
C THR A 173 -3.16 -27.67 -32.61
N ALA A 174 -4.35 -27.38 -32.08
CA ALA A 174 -5.50 -28.29 -32.11
C ALA A 174 -6.21 -28.30 -33.46
N GLY A 175 -6.09 -27.25 -34.28
CA GLY A 175 -6.70 -27.16 -35.62
C GLY A 175 -5.90 -27.84 -36.74
N SER A 176 -4.65 -28.25 -36.50
CA SER A 176 -3.77 -28.89 -37.51
C SER A 176 -3.77 -30.43 -37.49
N ALA A 177 -4.60 -31.05 -36.64
CA ALA A 177 -4.66 -32.53 -36.46
C ALA A 177 -6.00 -33.12 -36.93
N ALA A 178 -6.67 -32.53 -37.97
CA ALA A 178 -7.88 -33.07 -38.61
C ALA A 178 -7.63 -33.40 -40.07
#